data_dc6be035f220f5c5b1f1b6059b31984f
#
_entry.id   dc6be035f220f5c5b1f1b6059b31984f
#
_cell.length_a   1.000
_cell.length_b   1.000
_cell.length_c   1.000
_cell.angle_alpha   90.00
_cell.angle_beta   90.00
_cell.angle_gamma   90.00
#
_symmetry.space_group_name_H-M   'P 1'
#
loop_
_entity.id
_entity.type
_entity.pdbx_description
1 polymer ?
#
loop_
_entity_poly.entity_id
_entity_poly.type
_entity_poly.pdbx_seq_one_letter_code
_entity_poly.pdbx_strand_id
1 'polypeptide(L)'
;KGTFLCIPYPKAQTEQNIQSQEIPTDSELFRENRKKTERFSTIKAAVILPFLDGVSKSESSRMVEYYEGLLMAVDSLKRTGTSIDLYTYNSGPESASLNSILGKSEMKDMDIIFGPLYQQHIKPLAEFAKKQDTRLVIPFTSKDNTVFQNPAVYQINTPQSYLYSEVYDHFVRQFPNANVIFIEASQGTKDKAEFIKGLKDELRNRSIPMKSLKEDVTVESLKTVLRTDRENIFIPTSGSNLTLIKILPQLTLLVREQPESRIHLFGYPEWQTYTKDHLEAFFELDTYFYSSFYT
;
A
#
# COMPACT_ATOMS: atom_id res chain seq x y z
N LYS A 1 -21.65 -1.83 -22.37
CA LYS A 1 -20.61 -2.38 -23.27
C LYS A 1 -19.34 -2.45 -22.44
N GLY A 2 -18.98 -3.68 -21.98
CA GLY A 2 -17.77 -3.89 -21.18
C GLY A 2 -16.52 -3.76 -22.05
N THR A 3 -15.53 -3.02 -21.54
CA THR A 3 -14.20 -2.92 -22.13
C THR A 3 -13.32 -4.02 -21.52
N PHE A 4 -12.76 -4.89 -22.33
CA PHE A 4 -11.83 -5.91 -21.87
C PHE A 4 -10.45 -5.29 -21.67
N LEU A 5 -9.85 -5.51 -20.50
CA LEU A 5 -8.46 -5.15 -20.22
C LEU A 5 -7.56 -6.23 -20.82
N CYS A 6 -6.85 -5.93 -21.93
CA CYS A 6 -5.80 -6.80 -22.45
C CYS A 6 -4.50 -6.50 -21.69
N ILE A 7 -4.00 -7.46 -20.92
CA ILE A 7 -2.66 -7.43 -20.37
C ILE A 7 -1.69 -7.92 -21.45
N PRO A 8 -0.80 -7.09 -22.02
CA PRO A 8 0.15 -7.53 -23.01
C PRO A 8 1.22 -8.40 -22.36
N TYR A 9 1.28 -9.67 -22.74
CA TYR A 9 2.44 -10.52 -22.46
C TYR A 9 3.66 -9.99 -23.21
N PRO A 10 4.84 -9.90 -22.59
CA PRO A 10 6.06 -9.54 -23.30
C PRO A 10 6.35 -10.62 -24.37
N LYS A 11 6.43 -10.20 -25.62
CA LYS A 11 6.91 -11.07 -26.69
C LYS A 11 8.37 -11.40 -26.41
N ALA A 12 8.67 -12.64 -26.07
CA ALA A 12 10.02 -13.12 -26.00
C ALA A 12 10.64 -13.05 -27.42
N GLN A 13 11.67 -12.21 -27.57
CA GLN A 13 12.62 -12.36 -28.67
C GLN A 13 13.59 -13.45 -28.23
N THR A 14 13.54 -14.58 -28.88
CA THR A 14 14.67 -15.35 -29.43
C THR A 14 14.21 -16.76 -29.72
N GLU A 15 14.04 -17.05 -30.98
CA GLU A 15 14.07 -18.43 -31.50
C GLU A 15 15.49 -18.96 -31.39
N GLN A 16 15.77 -19.79 -30.41
CA GLN A 16 16.88 -20.75 -30.47
C GLN A 16 16.52 -22.00 -29.66
N ASN A 17 16.38 -23.12 -30.43
CA ASN A 17 16.43 -24.51 -29.99
C ASN A 17 15.73 -24.86 -28.67
N ILE A 18 14.43 -24.98 -28.72
CA ILE A 18 13.69 -25.76 -27.73
C ILE A 18 13.47 -27.15 -28.38
N GLN A 19 14.25 -28.14 -27.94
CA GLN A 19 13.82 -29.52 -28.03
C GLN A 19 12.41 -29.58 -27.44
N SER A 20 11.48 -30.18 -28.17
CA SER A 20 10.07 -30.31 -27.76
C SER A 20 9.95 -31.05 -26.42
N GLN A 21 10.02 -30.30 -25.33
CA GLN A 21 9.43 -30.75 -24.10
C GLN A 21 7.92 -30.55 -24.27
N GLU A 22 7.18 -31.63 -24.23
CA GLU A 22 5.73 -31.60 -24.19
C GLU A 22 5.30 -30.65 -23.07
N ILE A 23 4.61 -29.57 -23.43
CA ILE A 23 4.05 -28.65 -22.46
C ILE A 23 2.97 -29.43 -21.69
N PRO A 24 3.12 -29.65 -20.38
CA PRO A 24 2.12 -30.39 -19.62
C PRO A 24 0.76 -29.70 -19.76
N THR A 25 -0.27 -30.46 -19.98
CA THR A 25 -1.64 -29.97 -20.08
C THR A 25 -2.05 -29.33 -18.73
N ASP A 26 -2.96 -28.34 -18.77
CA ASP A 26 -3.48 -27.72 -17.55
C ASP A 26 -3.96 -28.75 -16.51
N SER A 27 -4.50 -29.88 -16.97
CA SER A 27 -4.92 -30.97 -16.09
C SER A 27 -3.76 -31.73 -15.43
N GLU A 28 -2.57 -31.75 -16.03
CA GLU A 28 -1.36 -32.36 -15.45
C GLU A 28 -0.69 -31.37 -14.48
N LEU A 29 -0.58 -30.09 -14.85
CA LEU A 29 -0.11 -29.02 -13.94
C LEU A 29 -0.95 -28.94 -12.67
N PHE A 30 -2.27 -29.07 -12.78
CA PHE A 30 -3.17 -29.09 -11.63
C PHE A 30 -3.21 -30.43 -10.89
N ARG A 31 -2.78 -31.56 -11.50
CA ARG A 31 -2.65 -32.84 -10.80
C ARG A 31 -1.37 -32.96 -10.00
N GLU A 32 -0.23 -32.50 -10.50
CA GLU A 32 1.04 -32.53 -9.77
C GLU A 32 1.05 -31.62 -8.54
N ASN A 33 0.35 -30.49 -8.59
CA ASN A 33 0.19 -29.59 -7.43
C ASN A 33 -0.93 -30.01 -6.44
N ARG A 34 -1.66 -31.08 -6.70
CA ARG A 34 -2.46 -31.74 -5.67
C ARG A 34 -1.55 -32.59 -4.78
N LYS A 35 -0.60 -31.98 -4.08
CA LYS A 35 -0.23 -32.48 -2.75
C LYS A 35 -1.54 -32.80 -2.06
N LYS A 36 -1.71 -34.03 -1.57
CA LYS A 36 -2.86 -34.47 -0.80
C LYS A 36 -3.26 -33.29 0.10
N THR A 37 -4.40 -32.70 -0.17
CA THR A 37 -4.99 -31.74 0.73
C THR A 37 -5.26 -32.55 1.99
N GLU A 38 -4.35 -32.53 2.94
CA GLU A 38 -4.64 -33.01 4.27
C GLU A 38 -5.85 -32.21 4.71
N ARG A 39 -7.01 -32.86 4.75
CA ARG A 39 -8.20 -32.25 5.30
C ARG A 39 -7.92 -32.13 6.77
N PHE A 40 -7.50 -30.96 7.21
CA PHE A 40 -7.42 -30.66 8.62
C PHE A 40 -8.80 -30.91 9.22
N SER A 41 -8.87 -31.77 10.21
CA SER A 41 -10.13 -32.01 10.93
C SER A 41 -10.56 -30.74 11.65
N THR A 42 -9.62 -29.93 12.07
CA THR A 42 -9.81 -28.66 12.75
C THR A 42 -8.64 -27.73 12.44
N ILE A 43 -8.92 -26.48 12.02
CA ILE A 43 -7.92 -25.43 11.80
C ILE A 43 -7.76 -24.65 13.09
N LYS A 44 -6.53 -24.49 13.58
CA LYS A 44 -6.23 -23.65 14.73
C LYS A 44 -5.84 -22.25 14.25
N ALA A 45 -6.66 -21.26 14.58
CA ALA A 45 -6.47 -19.89 14.16
C ALA A 45 -6.24 -18.97 15.37
N ALA A 46 -5.25 -18.09 15.29
CA ALA A 46 -5.04 -17.04 16.28
C ALA A 46 -5.41 -15.66 15.71
N VAL A 47 -6.01 -14.81 16.55
CA VAL A 47 -6.24 -13.38 16.27
C VAL A 47 -5.44 -12.57 17.28
N ILE A 48 -4.54 -11.71 16.78
CA ILE A 48 -3.66 -10.91 17.63
C ILE A 48 -3.87 -9.42 17.26
N LEU A 49 -4.74 -8.74 18.00
CA LEU A 49 -5.16 -7.36 17.74
C LEU A 49 -5.27 -6.56 19.05
N PRO A 50 -5.20 -5.24 19.02
CA PRO A 50 -5.34 -4.38 20.19
C PRO A 50 -6.83 -4.16 20.53
N PHE A 51 -7.33 -4.87 21.53
CA PHE A 51 -8.73 -4.80 21.94
C PHE A 51 -8.98 -3.98 23.21
N LEU A 52 -7.99 -3.89 24.10
CA LEU A 52 -8.15 -3.39 25.46
C LEU A 52 -7.28 -2.17 25.75
N ASP A 53 -7.01 -1.94 27.04
CA ASP A 53 -6.32 -0.77 27.58
C ASP A 53 -5.03 -0.36 26.84
N GLY A 54 -4.75 0.92 26.83
CA GLY A 54 -3.58 1.51 26.19
C GLY A 54 -3.74 1.83 24.69
N VAL A 55 -4.93 1.57 24.15
CA VAL A 55 -5.32 1.84 22.76
C VAL A 55 -6.43 2.88 22.72
N SER A 56 -6.51 3.69 21.67
CA SER A 56 -7.61 4.64 21.54
C SER A 56 -8.96 3.90 21.41
N LYS A 57 -10.03 4.47 21.97
CA LYS A 57 -11.37 3.89 21.92
C LYS A 57 -11.82 3.63 20.46
N SER A 58 -11.46 4.51 19.55
CA SER A 58 -11.79 4.36 18.12
C SER A 58 -11.06 3.18 17.47
N GLU A 59 -9.79 2.95 17.80
CA GLU A 59 -9.03 1.81 17.27
C GLU A 59 -9.54 0.51 17.86
N SER A 60 -9.74 0.46 19.18
CA SER A 60 -10.29 -0.72 19.86
C SER A 60 -11.67 -1.11 19.28
N SER A 61 -12.57 -0.13 19.07
CA SER A 61 -13.90 -0.38 18.48
C SER A 61 -13.78 -0.99 17.08
N ARG A 62 -12.92 -0.45 16.22
CA ARG A 62 -12.69 -1.01 14.86
C ARG A 62 -12.11 -2.43 14.89
N MET A 63 -11.25 -2.74 15.87
CA MET A 63 -10.71 -4.08 16.01
C MET A 63 -11.77 -5.07 16.49
N VAL A 64 -12.69 -4.63 17.35
CA VAL A 64 -13.84 -5.43 17.76
C VAL A 64 -14.77 -5.71 16.58
N GLU A 65 -15.11 -4.67 15.78
CA GLU A 65 -15.93 -4.83 14.56
C GLU A 65 -15.29 -5.81 13.56
N TYR A 66 -13.96 -5.72 13.36
CA TYR A 66 -13.24 -6.67 12.52
C TYR A 66 -13.34 -8.09 13.08
N TYR A 67 -13.18 -8.25 14.39
CA TYR A 67 -13.27 -9.55 15.07
C TYR A 67 -14.68 -10.15 14.98
N GLU A 68 -15.73 -9.34 15.12
CA GLU A 68 -17.11 -9.77 14.91
C GLU A 68 -17.33 -10.28 13.48
N GLY A 69 -16.80 -9.57 12.47
CA GLY A 69 -16.82 -10.05 11.09
C GLY A 69 -16.08 -11.38 10.89
N LEU A 70 -14.95 -11.56 11.57
CA LEU A 70 -14.20 -12.83 11.56
C LEU A 70 -15.03 -13.96 12.19
N LEU A 71 -15.70 -13.71 13.31
CA LEU A 71 -16.57 -14.71 13.95
C LEU A 71 -17.73 -15.13 13.03
N MET A 72 -18.33 -14.18 12.30
CA MET A 72 -19.35 -14.49 11.29
C MET A 72 -18.80 -15.38 10.17
N ALA A 73 -17.57 -15.11 9.71
CA ALA A 73 -16.91 -15.92 8.70
C ALA A 73 -16.61 -17.34 9.21
N VAL A 74 -16.13 -17.47 10.45
CA VAL A 74 -15.91 -18.77 11.10
C VAL A 74 -17.20 -19.57 11.22
N ASP A 75 -18.31 -18.95 11.63
CA ASP A 75 -19.62 -19.61 11.70
C ASP A 75 -20.08 -20.07 10.31
N SER A 76 -19.88 -19.25 9.28
CA SER A 76 -20.19 -19.62 7.90
C SER A 76 -19.38 -20.82 7.42
N LEU A 77 -18.07 -20.84 7.69
CA LEU A 77 -17.19 -21.98 7.36
C LEU A 77 -17.56 -23.24 8.11
N LYS A 78 -17.97 -23.14 9.37
CA LYS A 78 -18.46 -24.26 10.16
C LYS A 78 -19.67 -24.91 9.52
N ARG A 79 -20.58 -24.15 8.95
CA ARG A 79 -21.76 -24.67 8.21
C ARG A 79 -21.37 -25.45 6.96
N THR A 80 -20.20 -25.19 6.38
CA THR A 80 -19.66 -25.94 5.23
C THR A 80 -18.84 -27.17 5.64
N GLY A 81 -18.78 -27.47 6.96
CA GLY A 81 -18.09 -28.63 7.50
C GLY A 81 -16.61 -28.39 7.88
N THR A 82 -16.16 -27.14 7.90
CA THR A 82 -14.80 -26.79 8.36
C THR A 82 -14.86 -26.44 9.85
N SER A 83 -14.11 -27.16 10.70
CA SER A 83 -13.95 -26.81 12.10
C SER A 83 -12.80 -25.86 12.31
N ILE A 84 -13.00 -24.80 13.12
CA ILE A 84 -11.97 -23.80 13.44
C ILE A 84 -11.95 -23.58 14.94
N ASP A 85 -10.79 -23.81 15.57
CA ASP A 85 -10.50 -23.40 16.94
C ASP A 85 -9.87 -22.01 16.93
N LEU A 86 -10.60 -21.03 17.44
CA LEU A 86 -10.18 -19.62 17.40
C LEU A 86 -9.61 -19.19 18.76
N TYR A 87 -8.36 -18.75 18.75
CA TYR A 87 -7.63 -18.21 19.90
C TYR A 87 -7.47 -16.70 19.74
N THR A 88 -7.94 -15.92 20.71
CA THR A 88 -7.91 -14.46 20.63
C THR A 88 -6.98 -13.89 21.68
N TYR A 89 -6.07 -13.03 21.24
CA TYR A 89 -5.07 -12.39 22.09
C TYR A 89 -5.12 -10.88 21.91
N ASN A 90 -5.05 -10.15 23.04
CA ASN A 90 -4.87 -8.71 23.02
C ASN A 90 -3.38 -8.37 22.82
N SER A 91 -3.05 -7.70 21.70
CA SER A 91 -1.67 -7.29 21.43
C SER A 91 -1.21 -6.10 22.30
N GLY A 92 -2.14 -5.41 22.94
CA GLY A 92 -1.85 -4.14 23.63
C GLY A 92 -1.56 -2.98 22.65
N PRO A 93 -1.03 -1.86 23.18
CA PRO A 93 -0.64 -0.70 22.37
C PRO A 93 0.54 -0.99 21.47
N GLU A 94 0.84 -0.07 20.54
CA GLU A 94 1.93 -0.19 19.57
C GLU A 94 3.28 -0.50 20.21
N SER A 95 3.55 0.06 21.40
CA SER A 95 4.82 -0.15 22.14
C SER A 95 4.90 -1.49 22.88
N ALA A 96 3.82 -2.27 22.91
CA ALA A 96 3.80 -3.54 23.63
C ALA A 96 4.64 -4.61 22.93
N SER A 97 5.28 -5.49 23.73
CA SER A 97 5.98 -6.65 23.20
C SER A 97 5.05 -7.84 23.07
N LEU A 98 5.13 -8.54 21.94
CA LEU A 98 4.35 -9.77 21.69
C LEU A 98 5.00 -11.03 22.30
N ASN A 99 6.16 -10.93 22.95
CA ASN A 99 6.91 -12.10 23.44
C ASN A 99 6.09 -12.98 24.40
N SER A 100 5.25 -12.38 25.24
CA SER A 100 4.38 -13.11 26.17
C SER A 100 3.30 -13.93 25.45
N ILE A 101 2.82 -13.45 24.30
CA ILE A 101 1.85 -14.17 23.46
C ILE A 101 2.56 -15.26 22.67
N LEU A 102 3.65 -14.91 21.98
CA LEU A 102 4.40 -15.85 21.13
C LEU A 102 5.10 -16.96 21.92
N GLY A 103 5.34 -16.75 23.22
CA GLY A 103 5.92 -17.76 24.14
C GLY A 103 4.93 -18.80 24.63
N LYS A 104 3.63 -18.64 24.38
CA LYS A 104 2.62 -19.60 24.80
C LYS A 104 2.75 -20.91 24.02
N SER A 105 2.49 -22.04 24.71
CA SER A 105 2.62 -23.39 24.12
C SER A 105 1.68 -23.57 22.92
N GLU A 106 0.45 -23.09 23.04
CA GLU A 106 -0.59 -23.23 22.03
C GLU A 106 -0.26 -22.46 20.75
N MET A 107 0.52 -21.39 20.84
CA MET A 107 0.91 -20.61 19.65
C MET A 107 1.78 -21.39 18.66
N LYS A 108 2.49 -22.44 19.14
CA LYS A 108 3.33 -23.28 18.28
C LYS A 108 2.52 -24.19 17.36
N ASP A 109 1.27 -24.43 17.71
CA ASP A 109 0.38 -25.34 17.00
C ASP A 109 -0.64 -24.59 16.12
N MET A 110 -0.47 -23.27 15.92
CA MET A 110 -1.37 -22.50 15.09
C MET A 110 -1.10 -22.72 13.61
N ASP A 111 -2.16 -22.95 12.83
CA ASP A 111 -2.11 -23.06 11.38
C ASP A 111 -2.10 -21.68 10.72
N ILE A 112 -2.80 -20.71 11.34
CA ILE A 112 -2.96 -19.37 10.80
C ILE A 112 -3.06 -18.31 11.91
N ILE A 113 -2.45 -17.14 11.68
CA ILE A 113 -2.50 -15.99 12.57
C ILE A 113 -3.05 -14.79 11.80
N PHE A 114 -4.09 -14.13 12.33
CA PHE A 114 -4.66 -12.89 11.81
C PHE A 114 -4.19 -11.69 12.63
N GLY A 115 -3.64 -10.70 12.00
CA GLY A 115 -3.05 -9.51 12.61
C GLY A 115 -1.66 -9.23 12.04
N PRO A 116 -0.94 -8.28 12.62
CA PRO A 116 -1.32 -7.32 13.64
C PRO A 116 -2.00 -6.06 13.05
N LEU A 117 -2.36 -5.12 13.92
CA LEU A 117 -2.71 -3.76 13.51
C LEU A 117 -1.45 -2.90 13.28
N TYR A 118 -0.51 -2.94 14.22
CA TYR A 118 0.65 -2.06 14.23
C TYR A 118 1.84 -2.63 13.45
N GLN A 119 2.50 -1.77 12.68
CA GLN A 119 3.63 -2.14 11.83
C GLN A 119 4.81 -2.73 12.63
N GLN A 120 5.07 -2.23 13.83
CA GLN A 120 6.14 -2.73 14.69
C GLN A 120 5.98 -4.21 15.08
N HIS A 121 4.74 -4.70 15.11
CA HIS A 121 4.41 -6.09 15.45
C HIS A 121 4.55 -7.05 14.26
N ILE A 122 4.66 -6.55 13.02
CA ILE A 122 4.72 -7.41 11.82
C ILE A 122 5.98 -8.26 11.83
N LYS A 123 7.14 -7.66 12.03
CA LYS A 123 8.41 -8.39 11.97
C LYS A 123 8.49 -9.55 12.98
N PRO A 124 8.20 -9.35 14.29
CA PRO A 124 8.18 -10.45 15.24
C PRO A 124 7.21 -11.60 14.89
N LEU A 125 6.01 -11.25 14.40
CA LEU A 125 5.01 -12.22 13.96
C LEU A 125 5.44 -12.96 12.71
N ALA A 126 6.02 -12.26 11.73
CA ALA A 126 6.50 -12.85 10.49
C ALA A 126 7.68 -13.82 10.71
N GLU A 127 8.60 -13.48 11.60
CA GLU A 127 9.71 -14.37 12.00
C GLU A 127 9.18 -15.60 12.75
N PHE A 128 8.21 -15.41 13.65
CA PHE A 128 7.55 -16.50 14.34
C PHE A 128 6.81 -17.42 13.37
N ALA A 129 5.99 -16.86 12.47
CA ALA A 129 5.23 -17.61 11.48
C ALA A 129 6.15 -18.47 10.60
N LYS A 130 7.26 -17.89 10.11
CA LYS A 130 8.27 -18.61 9.33
C LYS A 130 8.90 -19.75 10.11
N LYS A 131 9.20 -19.53 11.40
CA LYS A 131 9.85 -20.54 12.26
C LYS A 131 8.93 -21.70 12.61
N GLN A 132 7.62 -21.45 12.78
CA GLN A 132 6.63 -22.44 13.17
C GLN A 132 5.86 -23.05 11.98
N ASP A 133 6.21 -22.68 10.75
CA ASP A 133 5.46 -23.07 9.53
C ASP A 133 3.98 -22.68 9.59
N THR A 134 3.69 -21.55 10.24
CA THR A 134 2.36 -20.97 10.40
C THR A 134 2.15 -19.88 9.35
N ARG A 135 0.93 -19.67 8.90
CA ARG A 135 0.58 -18.59 7.99
C ARG A 135 0.22 -17.33 8.76
N LEU A 136 0.82 -16.22 8.41
CA LEU A 136 0.49 -14.89 8.96
C LEU A 136 -0.32 -14.09 7.94
N VAL A 137 -1.53 -13.71 8.29
CA VAL A 137 -2.38 -12.82 7.47
C VAL A 137 -2.40 -11.43 8.06
N ILE A 138 -1.89 -10.45 7.31
CA ILE A 138 -1.85 -9.03 7.70
C ILE A 138 -3.03 -8.29 7.06
N PRO A 139 -4.04 -7.86 7.86
CA PRO A 139 -5.30 -7.35 7.30
C PRO A 139 -5.30 -5.86 6.97
N PHE A 140 -4.50 -5.02 7.64
CA PHE A 140 -4.78 -3.57 7.68
C PHE A 140 -3.76 -2.69 6.95
N THR A 141 -2.51 -3.09 6.81
CA THR A 141 -1.49 -2.23 6.20
C THR A 141 -1.29 -2.50 4.72
N SER A 142 -0.97 -1.45 3.98
CA SER A 142 -0.44 -1.50 2.61
C SER A 142 1.00 -0.95 2.52
N LYS A 143 1.59 -0.61 3.68
CA LYS A 143 2.92 0.05 3.74
C LYS A 143 4.06 -0.92 4.03
N ASP A 144 3.75 -2.19 4.32
CA ASP A 144 4.74 -3.21 4.65
C ASP A 144 5.08 -4.07 3.43
N ASN A 145 6.35 -4.43 3.31
CA ASN A 145 6.89 -5.20 2.19
C ASN A 145 7.35 -6.61 2.60
N THR A 146 7.09 -7.03 3.82
CA THR A 146 7.51 -8.34 4.37
C THR A 146 6.96 -9.50 3.54
N VAL A 147 5.79 -9.33 2.94
CA VAL A 147 5.14 -10.33 2.06
C VAL A 147 6.04 -10.73 0.86
N PHE A 148 6.91 -9.85 0.37
CA PHE A 148 7.82 -10.17 -0.74
C PHE A 148 9.04 -10.98 -0.31
N GLN A 149 9.34 -11.04 1.00
CA GLN A 149 10.56 -11.63 1.54
C GLN A 149 10.28 -12.88 2.39
N ASN A 150 9.05 -13.05 2.85
CA ASN A 150 8.66 -14.13 3.73
C ASN A 150 7.44 -14.90 3.20
N PRO A 151 7.62 -16.14 2.75
CA PRO A 151 6.54 -16.94 2.14
C PRO A 151 5.43 -17.35 3.13
N ALA A 152 5.67 -17.19 4.44
CA ALA A 152 4.64 -17.42 5.48
C ALA A 152 3.67 -16.25 5.63
N VAL A 153 3.97 -15.08 5.01
CA VAL A 153 3.19 -13.85 5.15
C VAL A 153 2.25 -13.66 3.98
N TYR A 154 1.00 -13.40 4.29
CA TYR A 154 -0.07 -13.02 3.37
C TYR A 154 -0.57 -11.63 3.76
N GLN A 155 -0.75 -10.75 2.80
CA GLN A 155 -1.23 -9.39 3.04
C GLN A 155 -2.50 -9.16 2.23
N ILE A 156 -3.57 -8.67 2.91
CA ILE A 156 -4.87 -8.45 2.26
C ILE A 156 -4.81 -7.21 1.37
N ASN A 157 -4.23 -6.12 1.89
CA ASN A 157 -4.05 -4.91 1.11
C ASN A 157 -2.76 -4.98 0.30
N THR A 158 -2.84 -4.77 -1.00
CA THR A 158 -1.67 -4.74 -1.87
C THR A 158 -0.65 -3.70 -1.37
N PRO A 159 0.63 -4.08 -1.19
CA PRO A 159 1.67 -3.11 -0.82
C PRO A 159 1.74 -1.97 -1.82
N GLN A 160 1.79 -0.73 -1.32
CA GLN A 160 1.86 0.46 -2.18
C GLN A 160 3.07 0.42 -3.13
N SER A 161 4.21 -0.12 -2.66
CA SER A 161 5.42 -0.26 -3.47
C SER A 161 5.24 -1.13 -4.72
N TYR A 162 4.30 -2.07 -4.68
CA TYR A 162 3.97 -2.90 -5.84
C TYR A 162 3.40 -2.10 -7.00
N LEU A 163 2.76 -0.98 -6.72
CA LEU A 163 2.13 -0.11 -7.71
C LEU A 163 3.11 0.93 -8.29
N TYR A 164 4.26 1.14 -7.67
CA TYR A 164 5.11 2.29 -7.99
C TYR A 164 5.57 2.31 -9.45
N SER A 165 5.97 1.18 -10.01
CA SER A 165 6.40 1.11 -11.42
C SER A 165 5.28 1.53 -12.38
N GLU A 166 4.07 1.05 -12.15
CA GLU A 166 2.90 1.40 -12.95
C GLU A 166 2.52 2.88 -12.81
N VAL A 167 2.64 3.41 -11.58
CA VAL A 167 2.40 4.83 -11.31
C VAL A 167 3.41 5.70 -12.04
N TYR A 168 4.70 5.33 -12.04
CA TYR A 168 5.74 6.08 -12.76
C TYR A 168 5.51 6.06 -14.27
N ASP A 169 5.23 4.91 -14.85
CA ASP A 169 4.95 4.77 -16.27
C ASP A 169 3.69 5.55 -16.67
N HIS A 170 2.65 5.52 -15.85
CA HIS A 170 1.43 6.28 -16.09
C HIS A 170 1.69 7.79 -15.99
N PHE A 171 2.41 8.23 -14.96
CA PHE A 171 2.78 9.63 -14.76
C PHE A 171 3.52 10.18 -15.98
N VAL A 172 4.54 9.48 -16.46
CA VAL A 172 5.34 9.91 -17.62
C VAL A 172 4.53 9.92 -18.91
N ARG A 173 3.60 8.98 -19.08
CA ARG A 173 2.68 8.97 -20.24
C ARG A 173 1.70 10.14 -20.21
N GLN A 174 1.18 10.45 -19.01
CA GLN A 174 0.23 11.55 -18.83
C GLN A 174 0.92 12.92 -18.99
N PHE A 175 2.15 13.04 -18.50
CA PHE A 175 2.88 14.29 -18.41
C PHE A 175 4.26 14.24 -19.11
N PRO A 176 4.34 13.91 -20.41
CA PRO A 176 5.61 13.62 -21.09
C PRO A 176 6.56 14.83 -21.18
N ASN A 177 6.02 16.03 -21.12
CA ASN A 177 6.79 17.28 -21.24
C ASN A 177 6.63 18.18 -20.01
N ALA A 178 6.28 17.63 -18.86
CA ALA A 178 6.04 18.42 -17.67
C ALA A 178 7.30 19.09 -17.12
N ASN A 179 7.09 20.16 -16.39
CA ASN A 179 8.03 20.75 -15.45
C ASN A 179 7.64 20.23 -14.06
N VAL A 180 8.43 19.30 -13.51
CA VAL A 180 8.12 18.63 -12.23
C VAL A 180 8.80 19.36 -11.09
N ILE A 181 8.04 19.77 -10.08
CA ILE A 181 8.51 20.54 -8.93
C ILE A 181 8.24 19.74 -7.65
N PHE A 182 9.28 19.21 -7.01
CA PHE A 182 9.17 18.58 -5.71
C PHE A 182 9.15 19.63 -4.60
N ILE A 183 8.19 19.53 -3.68
CA ILE A 183 8.16 20.32 -2.44
C ILE A 183 8.65 19.44 -1.31
N GLU A 184 9.86 19.70 -0.81
CA GLU A 184 10.52 18.90 0.18
C GLU A 184 9.97 19.22 1.57
N ALA A 185 9.25 18.26 2.16
CA ALA A 185 8.72 18.36 3.51
C ALA A 185 9.83 18.55 4.55
N SER A 186 9.53 19.31 5.58
CA SER A 186 10.43 19.58 6.71
C SER A 186 10.85 18.27 7.40
N GLN A 187 11.98 18.31 8.07
CA GLN A 187 12.59 17.11 8.71
C GLN A 187 11.57 16.33 9.56
N GLY A 188 11.48 15.02 9.33
CA GLY A 188 10.69 14.07 10.11
C GLY A 188 9.72 13.19 9.32
N THR A 189 9.28 13.61 8.14
CA THR A 189 8.33 12.86 7.32
C THR A 189 8.96 12.39 6.02
N LYS A 190 9.69 11.27 6.10
CA LYS A 190 10.20 10.57 4.90
C LYS A 190 9.28 9.42 4.47
N ASP A 191 7.99 9.58 4.72
CA ASP A 191 6.97 8.56 4.45
C ASP A 191 6.86 8.17 2.96
N LYS A 192 7.33 9.03 2.06
CA LYS A 192 7.33 8.81 0.60
C LYS A 192 8.73 8.69 -0.01
N ALA A 193 9.76 8.49 0.79
CA ALA A 193 11.15 8.51 0.31
C ALA A 193 11.42 7.49 -0.81
N GLU A 194 10.91 6.27 -0.69
CA GLU A 194 11.05 5.22 -1.69
C GLU A 194 10.34 5.62 -3.01
N PHE A 195 9.08 6.03 -2.92
CA PHE A 195 8.31 6.50 -4.07
C PHE A 195 8.99 7.67 -4.79
N ILE A 196 9.38 8.70 -4.03
CA ILE A 196 10.03 9.91 -4.58
C ILE A 196 11.36 9.56 -5.24
N LYS A 197 12.14 8.67 -4.64
CA LYS A 197 13.41 8.21 -5.24
C LYS A 197 13.15 7.55 -6.59
N GLY A 198 12.25 6.59 -6.65
CA GLY A 198 11.93 5.87 -7.88
C GLY A 198 11.36 6.80 -8.97
N LEU A 199 10.47 7.72 -8.60
CA LEU A 199 9.94 8.70 -9.54
C LEU A 199 11.04 9.64 -10.08
N LYS A 200 11.94 10.13 -9.22
CA LYS A 200 13.08 10.96 -9.64
C LYS A 200 14.00 10.20 -10.60
N ASP A 201 14.23 8.92 -10.36
CA ASP A 201 15.05 8.08 -11.24
C ASP A 201 14.37 7.89 -12.61
N GLU A 202 13.06 7.63 -12.64
CA GLU A 202 12.31 7.51 -13.90
C GLU A 202 12.26 8.84 -14.69
N LEU A 203 12.07 9.97 -14.01
CA LEU A 203 12.11 11.30 -14.65
C LEU A 203 13.48 11.58 -15.28
N ARG A 204 14.60 11.19 -14.62
CA ARG A 204 15.95 11.29 -15.20
C ARG A 204 16.10 10.41 -16.43
N ASN A 205 15.64 9.16 -16.37
CA ASN A 205 15.71 8.23 -17.49
C ASN A 205 14.97 8.75 -18.73
N ARG A 206 13.89 9.51 -18.51
CA ARG A 206 13.08 10.12 -19.58
C ARG A 206 13.48 11.56 -19.92
N SER A 207 14.53 12.08 -19.28
CA SER A 207 14.99 13.46 -19.47
C SER A 207 13.92 14.53 -19.20
N ILE A 208 12.99 14.25 -18.28
CA ILE A 208 11.96 15.19 -17.84
C ILE A 208 12.59 16.14 -16.80
N PRO A 209 12.51 17.47 -17.00
CA PRO A 209 13.12 18.42 -16.08
C PRO A 209 12.41 18.40 -14.71
N MET A 210 13.21 18.44 -13.65
CA MET A 210 12.70 18.50 -12.28
C MET A 210 13.46 19.51 -11.44
N LYS A 211 12.75 20.11 -10.48
CA LYS A 211 13.27 21.06 -9.48
C LYS A 211 12.82 20.65 -8.10
N SER A 212 13.47 21.19 -7.07
CA SER A 212 13.05 21.02 -5.68
C SER A 212 12.94 22.37 -5.00
N LEU A 213 11.90 22.55 -4.20
CA LEU A 213 11.68 23.66 -3.28
C LEU A 213 11.53 23.12 -1.86
N LYS A 214 11.81 23.93 -0.86
CA LYS A 214 11.50 23.61 0.53
C LYS A 214 10.01 23.76 0.81
N GLU A 215 9.50 23.17 1.88
CA GLU A 215 8.08 23.20 2.27
C GLU A 215 7.57 24.61 2.64
N ASP A 216 8.46 25.51 3.05
CA ASP A 216 8.16 26.91 3.37
C ASP A 216 8.01 27.79 2.10
N VAL A 217 7.25 27.29 1.13
CA VAL A 217 7.02 27.97 -0.15
C VAL A 217 6.18 29.23 0.04
N THR A 218 6.54 30.27 -0.71
CA THR A 218 5.71 31.47 -0.93
C THR A 218 5.30 31.52 -2.39
N VAL A 219 4.26 32.29 -2.72
CA VAL A 219 3.84 32.48 -4.13
C VAL A 219 4.98 33.00 -4.99
N GLU A 220 5.80 33.90 -4.47
CA GLU A 220 6.97 34.44 -5.17
C GLU A 220 7.98 33.34 -5.49
N SER A 221 8.29 32.47 -4.53
CA SER A 221 9.21 31.36 -4.74
C SER A 221 8.66 30.35 -5.75
N LEU A 222 7.35 30.10 -5.73
CA LEU A 222 6.67 29.21 -6.67
C LEU A 222 6.69 29.79 -8.09
N LYS A 223 6.46 31.10 -8.28
CA LYS A 223 6.55 31.77 -9.59
C LYS A 223 7.92 31.57 -10.25
N THR A 224 9.01 31.55 -9.50
CA THR A 224 10.36 31.40 -10.05
C THR A 224 10.63 30.07 -10.73
N VAL A 225 9.85 29.05 -10.40
CA VAL A 225 10.02 27.69 -10.93
C VAL A 225 9.03 27.34 -12.02
N LEU A 226 7.99 28.17 -12.23
CA LEU A 226 6.98 27.92 -13.27
C LEU A 226 7.56 27.98 -14.68
N ARG A 227 6.89 27.28 -15.57
CA ARG A 227 7.08 27.30 -17.01
C ARG A 227 5.73 27.53 -17.67
N THR A 228 5.65 28.52 -18.55
CA THR A 228 4.42 28.85 -19.31
C THR A 228 4.23 27.95 -20.53
N ASP A 229 5.31 27.35 -21.02
CA ASP A 229 5.34 26.46 -22.19
C ASP A 229 4.99 24.98 -21.86
N ARG A 230 4.80 24.64 -20.56
CA ARG A 230 4.61 23.27 -20.08
C ARG A 230 3.59 23.20 -18.94
N GLU A 231 3.17 21.98 -18.66
CA GLU A 231 2.44 21.67 -17.42
C GLU A 231 3.39 21.66 -16.23
N ASN A 232 2.98 22.32 -15.16
CA ASN A 232 3.75 22.42 -13.92
C ASN A 232 3.13 21.48 -12.89
N ILE A 233 3.85 20.42 -12.54
CA ILE A 233 3.35 19.39 -11.63
C ILE A 233 4.06 19.52 -10.29
N PHE A 234 3.32 19.90 -9.26
CA PHE A 234 3.84 19.99 -7.90
C PHE A 234 3.65 18.67 -7.16
N ILE A 235 4.72 18.15 -6.57
CA ILE A 235 4.74 16.87 -5.86
C ILE A 235 5.38 17.07 -4.48
N PRO A 236 4.60 17.12 -3.38
CA PRO A 236 5.18 17.16 -2.04
C PRO A 236 5.84 15.81 -1.71
N THR A 237 6.95 15.83 -0.98
CA THR A 237 7.68 14.61 -0.60
C THR A 237 7.10 13.91 0.63
N SER A 238 5.99 14.38 1.15
CA SER A 238 5.18 13.76 2.20
C SER A 238 3.70 13.78 1.84
N GLY A 239 2.99 12.69 2.14
CA GLY A 239 1.54 12.58 1.96
C GLY A 239 0.72 13.08 3.14
N SER A 240 1.35 13.66 4.18
CA SER A 240 0.68 14.04 5.42
C SER A 240 -0.27 15.23 5.23
N ASN A 241 -1.36 15.25 6.02
CA ASN A 241 -2.28 16.38 6.06
C ASN A 241 -1.61 17.69 6.49
N LEU A 242 -0.60 17.61 7.38
CA LEU A 242 0.16 18.77 7.82
C LEU A 242 0.90 19.46 6.66
N THR A 243 1.48 18.68 5.76
CA THR A 243 2.12 19.20 4.54
C THR A 243 1.09 19.90 3.66
N LEU A 244 -0.08 19.30 3.44
CA LEU A 244 -1.16 19.92 2.66
C LEU A 244 -1.61 21.26 3.23
N ILE A 245 -1.84 21.33 4.54
CA ILE A 245 -2.23 22.58 5.22
C ILE A 245 -1.22 23.73 4.96
N LYS A 246 0.07 23.40 4.85
CA LYS A 246 1.10 24.40 4.58
C LYS A 246 1.18 24.83 3.12
N ILE A 247 1.08 23.89 2.19
CA ILE A 247 1.34 24.16 0.77
C ILE A 247 0.11 24.61 -0.02
N LEU A 248 -1.09 24.06 0.29
CA LEU A 248 -2.29 24.32 -0.49
C LEU A 248 -2.65 25.80 -0.58
N PRO A 249 -2.62 26.61 0.51
CA PRO A 249 -2.94 28.04 0.42
C PRO A 249 -2.02 28.79 -0.57
N GLN A 250 -0.76 28.41 -0.65
CA GLN A 250 0.20 29.06 -1.54
C GLN A 250 0.01 28.62 -2.99
N LEU A 251 -0.31 27.34 -3.21
CA LEU A 251 -0.55 26.81 -4.55
C LEU A 251 -1.88 27.31 -5.14
N THR A 252 -2.96 27.39 -4.35
CA THR A 252 -4.24 27.95 -4.81
C THR A 252 -4.12 29.45 -5.12
N LEU A 253 -3.39 30.19 -4.28
CA LEU A 253 -3.09 31.59 -4.58
C LEU A 253 -2.27 31.75 -5.87
N LEU A 254 -1.29 30.85 -6.08
CA LEU A 254 -0.49 30.84 -7.32
C LEU A 254 -1.36 30.64 -8.57
N VAL A 255 -2.30 29.70 -8.55
CA VAL A 255 -3.22 29.47 -9.69
C VAL A 255 -4.03 30.71 -10.01
N ARG A 256 -4.53 31.40 -8.99
CA ARG A 256 -5.31 32.64 -9.15
C ARG A 256 -4.49 33.79 -9.70
N GLU A 257 -3.21 33.89 -9.32
CA GLU A 257 -2.30 34.94 -9.80
C GLU A 257 -1.64 34.63 -11.14
N GLN A 258 -1.63 33.36 -11.57
CA GLN A 258 -1.01 32.88 -12.79
C GLN A 258 -1.96 32.01 -13.62
N PRO A 259 -3.13 32.54 -14.05
CA PRO A 259 -4.16 31.76 -14.74
C PRO A 259 -3.71 31.18 -16.08
N GLU A 260 -2.67 31.76 -16.69
CA GLU A 260 -2.09 31.26 -17.93
C GLU A 260 -1.19 30.02 -17.73
N SER A 261 -0.81 29.74 -16.48
CA SER A 261 0.05 28.61 -16.17
C SER A 261 -0.79 27.38 -15.88
N ARG A 262 -0.51 26.28 -16.57
CA ARG A 262 -1.13 24.98 -16.27
C ARG A 262 -0.45 24.40 -15.06
N ILE A 263 -1.18 24.32 -13.95
CA ILE A 263 -0.67 23.92 -12.63
C ILE A 263 -1.47 22.73 -12.14
N HIS A 264 -0.78 21.66 -11.77
CA HIS A 264 -1.36 20.45 -11.23
C HIS A 264 -0.66 20.06 -9.93
N LEU A 265 -1.41 19.44 -9.04
CA LEU A 265 -0.87 18.82 -7.84
C LEU A 265 -0.92 17.31 -8.01
N PHE A 266 0.17 16.62 -7.73
CA PHE A 266 0.22 15.16 -7.75
C PHE A 266 0.55 14.60 -6.37
N GLY A 267 -0.22 13.62 -5.92
CA GLY A 267 -0.10 13.10 -4.56
C GLY A 267 -0.41 11.61 -4.39
N TYR A 268 -0.98 11.28 -3.27
CA TYR A 268 -0.91 9.95 -2.67
C TYR A 268 -2.28 9.38 -2.31
N PRO A 269 -2.41 8.03 -2.18
CA PRO A 269 -3.67 7.36 -1.87
C PRO A 269 -4.39 7.87 -0.62
N GLU A 270 -3.63 8.23 0.42
CA GLU A 270 -4.20 8.75 1.67
C GLU A 270 -4.96 10.06 1.52
N TRP A 271 -4.72 10.82 0.46
CA TRP A 271 -5.44 12.08 0.21
C TRP A 271 -6.93 11.89 -0.03
N GLN A 272 -7.36 10.69 -0.41
CA GLN A 272 -8.79 10.35 -0.45
C GLN A 272 -9.48 10.55 0.90
N THR A 273 -8.75 10.34 2.01
CA THR A 273 -9.30 10.55 3.35
C THR A 273 -9.35 12.02 3.77
N TYR A 274 -8.61 12.89 3.09
CA TYR A 274 -8.54 14.33 3.37
C TYR A 274 -9.46 15.16 2.46
N THR A 275 -10.22 14.54 1.59
CA THR A 275 -11.12 15.25 0.66
C THR A 275 -12.16 16.12 1.37
N LYS A 276 -12.62 15.74 2.57
CA LYS A 276 -13.58 16.55 3.34
C LYS A 276 -13.03 17.94 3.67
N ASP A 277 -11.71 18.04 3.92
CA ASP A 277 -11.07 19.27 4.38
C ASP A 277 -10.45 20.08 3.21
N HIS A 278 -10.13 19.43 2.09
CA HIS A 278 -9.32 20.02 1.01
C HIS A 278 -9.94 19.92 -0.38
N LEU A 279 -11.22 19.52 -0.49
CA LEU A 279 -11.87 19.23 -1.78
C LEU A 279 -11.76 20.39 -2.77
N GLU A 280 -12.07 21.61 -2.31
CA GLU A 280 -12.03 22.81 -3.17
C GLU A 280 -10.62 23.06 -3.70
N ALA A 281 -9.60 22.98 -2.85
CA ALA A 281 -8.21 23.16 -3.26
C ALA A 281 -7.75 22.06 -4.22
N PHE A 282 -8.19 20.82 -4.03
CA PHE A 282 -7.88 19.72 -4.93
C PHE A 282 -8.49 19.92 -6.32
N PHE A 283 -9.71 20.45 -6.40
CA PHE A 283 -10.32 20.81 -7.69
C PHE A 283 -9.62 22.00 -8.34
N GLU A 284 -9.33 23.06 -7.57
CA GLU A 284 -8.68 24.25 -8.09
C GLU A 284 -7.28 23.96 -8.65
N LEU A 285 -6.58 22.96 -8.08
CA LEU A 285 -5.25 22.50 -8.47
C LEU A 285 -5.25 21.36 -9.49
N ASP A 286 -6.41 20.96 -10.01
CA ASP A 286 -6.54 19.79 -10.88
C ASP A 286 -5.68 18.63 -10.38
N THR A 287 -6.03 18.16 -9.17
CA THR A 287 -5.18 17.25 -8.39
C THR A 287 -5.29 15.82 -8.86
N TYR A 288 -4.15 15.20 -9.10
CA TYR A 288 -3.99 13.79 -9.41
C TYR A 288 -3.42 13.04 -8.22
N PHE A 289 -3.93 11.87 -7.93
CA PHE A 289 -3.32 10.93 -7.00
C PHE A 289 -3.57 9.49 -7.46
N TYR A 290 -2.63 8.61 -7.18
CA TYR A 290 -2.80 7.20 -7.49
C TYR A 290 -3.56 6.48 -6.39
N SER A 291 -4.27 5.40 -6.74
CA SER A 291 -5.00 4.57 -5.79
C SER A 291 -4.89 3.10 -6.16
N SER A 292 -4.87 2.23 -5.16
CA SER A 292 -5.00 0.78 -5.31
C SER A 292 -6.47 0.33 -5.33
N PHE A 293 -7.40 1.25 -5.06
CA PHE A 293 -8.84 0.99 -5.04
C PHE A 293 -9.53 1.80 -6.12
N TYR A 294 -10.46 1.15 -6.78
CA TYR A 294 -11.41 1.83 -7.66
C TYR A 294 -12.53 2.41 -6.78
N THR A 295 -12.73 3.71 -6.81
CA THR A 295 -13.82 4.42 -6.13
C THR A 295 -14.84 4.87 -7.15
#